data_37243df50502f32c51a06e4054a4e5cc
#
_entry.id   37243df50502f32c51a06e4054a4e5cc
#
_cell.length_a   1.000
_cell.length_b   1.000
_cell.length_c   1.000
_cell.angle_alpha   90.00
_cell.angle_beta   90.00
_cell.angle_gamma   90.00
#
_symmetry.space_group_name_H-M   'P 1'
#
loop_
_entity.id
_entity.type
_entity.pdbx_description
1 polymer ?
#
loop_
_entity_poly.entity_id
_entity_poly.type
_entity_poly.pdbx_seq_one_letter_code
_entity_poly.pdbx_strand_id
1 'polypeptide(L)'
;MNLMVVDASALVAYVRGHDDWSPVANRILEAHFAAGGGIRIPNIAVAELASAVARASGQPELGLQAVTHLARHRRIVTRTVDHGLASLAADIAATQLVRGCDAVYLAMAQDEGLPLLTFDHEQRLRAPEGVQTIPLD
;
A
#
# COMPACT_ATOMS: atom_id res chain seq x y z
N MET A 1 9.48 6.87 14.14
CA MET A 1 8.47 5.81 13.92
C MET A 1 8.99 4.88 12.84
N ASN A 2 8.97 3.58 13.09
CA ASN A 2 9.38 2.59 12.10
C ASN A 2 8.26 2.45 11.05
N LEU A 3 8.54 2.76 9.80
CA LEU A 3 7.54 2.78 8.74
C LEU A 3 7.70 1.59 7.79
N MET A 4 6.59 1.15 7.21
CA MET A 4 6.58 0.26 6.06
C MET A 4 5.62 0.83 5.01
N VAL A 5 5.96 0.64 3.74
CA VAL A 5 5.04 0.98 2.65
C VAL A 5 4.00 -0.15 2.54
N VAL A 6 2.75 0.23 2.43
CA VAL A 6 1.63 -0.72 2.28
C VAL A 6 0.90 -0.39 1.00
N ASP A 7 0.82 -1.33 0.08
CA ASP A 7 0.12 -1.08 -1.19
C ASP A 7 -1.40 -1.22 -1.05
N ALA A 8 -2.11 -0.89 -2.13
CA ALA A 8 -3.57 -0.91 -2.11
C ALA A 8 -4.13 -2.30 -1.81
N SER A 9 -3.51 -3.37 -2.31
CA SER A 9 -4.01 -4.74 -2.07
C SER A 9 -4.01 -5.10 -0.58
N ALA A 10 -2.93 -4.77 0.11
CA ALA A 10 -2.80 -5.04 1.54
C ALA A 10 -3.69 -4.09 2.36
N LEU A 11 -3.78 -2.84 1.97
CA LEU A 11 -4.62 -1.85 2.65
C LEU A 11 -6.09 -2.23 2.58
N VAL A 12 -6.57 -2.63 1.39
CA VAL A 12 -7.95 -3.08 1.19
C VAL A 12 -8.25 -4.32 2.03
N ALA A 13 -7.36 -5.31 2.03
CA ALA A 13 -7.53 -6.52 2.82
C ALA A 13 -7.65 -6.20 4.32
N TYR A 14 -6.83 -5.27 4.81
CA TYR A 14 -6.86 -4.84 6.21
C TYR A 14 -8.15 -4.09 6.54
N VAL A 15 -8.54 -3.13 5.72
CA VAL A 15 -9.71 -2.28 5.97
C VAL A 15 -11.02 -3.08 5.86
N ARG A 16 -11.15 -3.95 4.85
CA ARG A 16 -12.36 -4.77 4.69
C ARG A 16 -12.49 -5.84 5.76
N GLY A 17 -11.40 -6.49 6.14
CA GLY A 17 -11.37 -7.43 7.25
C GLY A 17 -11.98 -8.80 7.00
N HIS A 18 -12.53 -9.06 5.80
CA HIS A 18 -13.17 -10.35 5.48
C HIS A 18 -12.77 -10.91 4.10
N ASP A 19 -11.68 -10.41 3.52
CA ASP A 19 -11.09 -10.95 2.30
C ASP A 19 -10.16 -12.12 2.64
N ASP A 20 -9.77 -12.89 1.63
CA ASP A 20 -8.88 -14.05 1.82
C ASP A 20 -7.55 -13.66 2.46
N TRP A 21 -7.01 -12.48 2.13
CA TRP A 21 -5.76 -11.98 2.68
C TRP A 21 -5.92 -11.23 4.01
N SER A 22 -7.15 -10.99 4.47
CA SER A 22 -7.38 -10.19 5.69
C SER A 22 -6.73 -10.79 6.94
N PRO A 23 -6.73 -12.12 7.17
CA PRO A 23 -6.03 -12.68 8.34
C PRO A 23 -4.52 -12.38 8.31
N VAL A 24 -3.89 -12.47 7.15
CA VAL A 24 -2.46 -12.18 6.99
C VAL A 24 -2.19 -10.69 7.17
N ALA A 25 -3.01 -9.84 6.55
CA ALA A 25 -2.90 -8.39 6.69
C ALA A 25 -3.04 -7.96 8.15
N ASN A 26 -4.04 -8.47 8.84
CA ASN A 26 -4.26 -8.17 10.26
C ASN A 26 -3.08 -8.60 11.11
N ARG A 27 -2.59 -9.82 10.92
CA ARG A 27 -1.44 -10.33 11.68
C ARG A 27 -0.21 -9.44 11.54
N ILE A 28 0.13 -9.07 10.30
CA ILE A 28 1.33 -8.28 10.01
C ILE A 28 1.17 -6.85 10.52
N LEU A 29 0.05 -6.20 10.20
CA LEU A 29 -0.14 -4.78 10.53
C LEU A 29 -0.41 -4.56 12.02
N GLU A 30 -1.18 -5.42 12.66
CA GLU A 30 -1.42 -5.29 14.10
C GLU A 30 -0.11 -5.49 14.90
N ALA A 31 0.72 -6.46 14.52
CA ALA A 31 2.03 -6.64 15.14
C ALA A 31 2.93 -5.41 14.92
N HIS A 32 2.91 -4.85 13.74
CA HIS A 32 3.69 -3.67 13.39
C HIS A 32 3.25 -2.45 14.21
N PHE A 33 1.95 -2.22 14.31
CA PHE A 33 1.41 -1.12 15.13
C PHE A 33 1.69 -1.33 16.62
N ALA A 34 1.55 -2.56 17.10
CA ALA A 34 1.83 -2.88 18.51
C ALA A 34 3.30 -2.63 18.87
N ALA A 35 4.21 -2.78 17.92
CA ALA A 35 5.63 -2.47 18.10
C ALA A 35 5.95 -0.97 17.94
N GLY A 36 4.94 -0.12 17.78
CA GLY A 36 5.12 1.33 17.62
C GLY A 36 5.34 1.78 16.18
N GLY A 37 5.17 0.88 15.21
CA GLY A 37 5.34 1.20 13.80
C GLY A 37 4.18 1.97 13.20
N GLY A 38 4.40 2.50 12.00
CA GLY A 38 3.39 3.15 11.21
C GLY A 38 3.50 2.74 9.74
N ILE A 39 2.55 3.17 8.94
CA ILE A 39 2.57 2.88 7.51
C ILE A 39 2.70 4.14 6.68
N ARG A 40 3.34 3.97 5.54
CA ARG A 40 3.61 5.02 4.57
C ARG A 40 2.84 4.71 3.29
N ILE A 41 2.01 5.62 2.83
CA ILE A 41 1.24 5.42 1.59
C ILE A 41 1.34 6.65 0.70
N PRO A 42 1.31 6.47 -0.64
CA PRO A 42 1.17 7.61 -1.53
C PRO A 42 -0.28 8.11 -1.49
N ASN A 43 -0.48 9.38 -1.78
CA ASN A 43 -1.82 9.97 -1.75
C ASN A 43 -2.80 9.34 -2.76
N ILE A 44 -2.30 8.70 -3.82
CA ILE A 44 -3.16 7.95 -4.75
C ILE A 44 -3.83 6.74 -4.08
N ALA A 45 -3.25 6.22 -2.99
CA ALA A 45 -3.83 5.10 -2.25
C ALA A 45 -5.25 5.40 -1.74
N VAL A 46 -5.54 6.66 -1.49
CA VAL A 46 -6.87 7.10 -1.03
C VAL A 46 -7.94 6.77 -2.08
N ALA A 47 -7.68 7.13 -3.34
CA ALA A 47 -8.61 6.84 -4.43
C ALA A 47 -8.67 5.34 -4.73
N GLU A 48 -7.55 4.65 -4.67
CA GLU A 48 -7.51 3.21 -4.90
C GLU A 48 -8.31 2.45 -3.84
N LEU A 49 -8.18 2.84 -2.57
CA LEU A 49 -8.95 2.23 -1.48
C LEU A 49 -10.45 2.46 -1.66
N ALA A 50 -10.86 3.70 -1.93
CA ALA A 50 -12.25 4.04 -2.15
C ALA A 50 -12.86 3.21 -3.29
N SER A 51 -12.15 3.15 -4.41
CA SER A 51 -12.59 2.41 -5.59
C SER A 51 -12.71 0.90 -5.31
N ALA A 52 -11.68 0.32 -4.69
CA ALA A 52 -11.66 -1.12 -4.44
C ALA A 52 -12.78 -1.55 -3.48
N VAL A 53 -13.00 -0.79 -2.42
CA VAL A 53 -14.06 -1.10 -1.43
C VAL A 53 -15.44 -0.91 -2.06
N ALA A 54 -15.66 0.18 -2.79
CA ALA A 54 -16.93 0.44 -3.44
C ALA A 54 -17.26 -0.61 -4.50
N ARG A 55 -16.30 -1.00 -5.32
CA ARG A 55 -16.50 -2.01 -6.36
C ARG A 55 -16.77 -3.40 -5.78
N ALA A 56 -16.03 -3.78 -4.74
CA ALA A 56 -16.20 -5.09 -4.11
C ALA A 56 -17.52 -5.21 -3.36
N SER A 57 -18.00 -4.13 -2.74
CA SER A 57 -19.24 -4.13 -1.96
C SER A 57 -20.47 -3.75 -2.78
N GLY A 58 -20.29 -3.09 -3.93
CA GLY A 58 -21.36 -2.47 -4.69
C GLY A 58 -21.95 -1.24 -4.03
N GLN A 59 -21.30 -0.70 -2.99
CA GLN A 59 -21.81 0.40 -2.18
C GLN A 59 -20.81 1.54 -2.10
N PRO A 60 -21.02 2.64 -2.83
CA PRO A 60 -20.11 3.80 -2.80
C PRO A 60 -19.86 4.33 -1.39
N GLU A 61 -20.87 4.29 -0.52
CA GLU A 61 -20.77 4.78 0.85
C GLU A 61 -19.70 4.05 1.65
N LEU A 62 -19.53 2.75 1.43
CA LEU A 62 -18.50 1.97 2.12
C LEU A 62 -17.09 2.38 1.66
N GLY A 63 -16.93 2.71 0.38
CA GLY A 63 -15.68 3.24 -0.13
C GLY A 63 -15.30 4.57 0.51
N LEU A 64 -16.27 5.47 0.66
CA LEU A 64 -16.07 6.77 1.29
C LEU A 64 -15.82 6.64 2.79
N GLN A 65 -16.49 5.72 3.46
CA GLN A 65 -16.24 5.42 4.88
C GLN A 65 -14.83 4.88 5.10
N ALA A 66 -14.35 4.04 4.21
CA ALA A 66 -12.98 3.51 4.28
C ALA A 66 -11.94 4.65 4.23
N VAL A 67 -12.15 5.62 3.33
CA VAL A 67 -11.27 6.80 3.22
C VAL A 67 -11.30 7.64 4.49
N THR A 68 -12.49 7.87 5.05
CA THR A 68 -12.64 8.62 6.30
C THR A 68 -11.93 7.91 7.45
N HIS A 69 -12.06 6.59 7.52
CA HIS A 69 -11.39 5.79 8.54
C HIS A 69 -9.86 5.88 8.39
N LEU A 70 -9.36 5.77 7.15
CA LEU A 70 -7.94 5.90 6.86
C LEU A 70 -7.39 7.26 7.29
N ALA A 71 -8.13 8.35 7.00
CA ALA A 71 -7.70 9.71 7.30
C ALA A 71 -7.58 9.98 8.82
N ARG A 72 -8.30 9.21 9.63
CA ARG A 72 -8.29 9.35 11.10
C ARG A 72 -7.22 8.50 11.77
N HIS A 73 -6.56 7.62 11.02
CA HIS A 73 -5.58 6.72 11.60
C HIS A 73 -4.24 7.44 11.82
N ARG A 74 -3.83 7.57 13.09
CA ARG A 74 -2.66 8.38 13.46
C ARG A 74 -1.33 7.84 12.98
N ARG A 75 -1.26 6.54 12.64
CA ARG A 75 -0.01 5.89 12.23
C ARG A 75 0.10 5.72 10.72
N ILE A 76 -0.79 6.38 9.97
CA ILE A 76 -0.74 6.39 8.52
C ILE A 76 -0.20 7.73 8.04
N VAL A 77 0.95 7.69 7.37
CA VAL A 77 1.67 8.87 6.91
C VAL A 77 1.62 8.90 5.39
N THR A 78 0.90 9.88 4.86
CA THR A 78 0.71 10.02 3.42
C THR A 78 1.83 10.83 2.77
N ARG A 79 2.25 10.42 1.59
CA ARG A 79 3.19 11.18 0.74
C ARG A 79 2.51 11.60 -0.55
N THR A 80 2.68 12.86 -0.92
CA THR A 80 2.22 13.37 -2.23
C THR A 80 3.07 12.79 -3.35
N VAL A 81 2.41 12.32 -4.41
CA VAL A 81 3.10 11.90 -5.63
C VAL A 81 3.46 13.16 -6.42
N ASP A 82 4.65 13.67 -6.18
CA ASP A 82 5.20 14.81 -6.90
C ASP A 82 5.92 14.38 -8.18
N HIS A 83 6.47 15.34 -8.89
CA HIS A 83 7.16 15.07 -10.15
C HIS A 83 8.37 14.15 -9.99
N GLY A 84 9.14 14.31 -8.91
CA GLY A 84 10.30 13.46 -8.65
C GLY A 84 9.92 12.01 -8.40
N LEU A 85 8.92 11.79 -7.57
CA LEU A 85 8.43 10.43 -7.29
C LEU A 85 7.79 9.81 -8.54
N ALA A 86 7.04 10.60 -9.32
CA ALA A 86 6.45 10.13 -10.56
C ALA A 86 7.52 9.72 -11.59
N SER A 87 8.62 10.46 -11.69
CA SER A 87 9.74 10.13 -12.58
C SER A 87 10.41 8.82 -12.17
N LEU A 88 10.66 8.62 -10.88
CA LEU A 88 11.23 7.37 -10.38
C LEU A 88 10.26 6.19 -10.64
N ALA A 89 8.98 6.41 -10.42
CA ALA A 89 7.96 5.40 -10.69
C ALA A 89 7.93 5.03 -12.19
N ALA A 90 8.08 6.03 -13.08
CA ALA A 90 8.11 5.78 -14.52
C ALA A 90 9.29 4.89 -14.90
N ASP A 91 10.47 5.14 -14.33
CA ASP A 91 11.65 4.30 -14.57
C ASP A 91 11.40 2.86 -14.11
N ILE A 92 10.84 2.67 -12.92
CA ILE A 92 10.54 1.35 -12.39
C ILE A 92 9.48 0.64 -13.23
N ALA A 93 8.41 1.36 -13.60
CA ALA A 93 7.34 0.78 -14.41
C ALA A 93 7.88 0.25 -15.74
N ALA A 94 8.73 1.03 -16.39
CA ALA A 94 9.31 0.67 -17.70
C ALA A 94 10.32 -0.47 -17.59
N THR A 95 11.22 -0.42 -16.60
CA THR A 95 12.30 -1.39 -16.47
C THR A 95 11.86 -2.71 -15.84
N GLN A 96 10.91 -2.67 -14.90
CA GLN A 96 10.42 -3.86 -14.20
C GLN A 96 9.11 -4.39 -14.80
N LEU A 97 8.53 -3.71 -15.76
CA LEU A 97 7.29 -4.10 -16.44
C LEU A 97 6.12 -4.26 -15.45
N VAL A 98 5.98 -3.31 -14.53
CA VAL A 98 4.86 -3.26 -13.59
C VAL A 98 3.90 -2.13 -13.98
N ARG A 99 2.66 -2.22 -13.53
CA ARG A 99 1.67 -1.16 -13.79
C ARG A 99 2.07 0.14 -13.10
N GLY A 100 1.69 1.27 -13.69
CA GLY A 100 2.11 2.58 -13.21
C GLY A 100 1.77 2.84 -11.74
N CYS A 101 0.55 2.50 -11.31
CA CYS A 101 0.16 2.69 -9.91
C CYS A 101 0.98 1.81 -8.97
N ASP A 102 1.26 0.56 -9.35
CA ASP A 102 2.10 -0.34 -8.56
C ASP A 102 3.52 0.18 -8.46
N ALA A 103 4.03 0.77 -9.54
CA ALA A 103 5.36 1.35 -9.58
C ALA A 103 5.52 2.52 -8.59
N VAL A 104 4.45 3.25 -8.29
CA VAL A 104 4.50 4.34 -7.31
C VAL A 104 4.83 3.82 -5.91
N TYR A 105 4.24 2.70 -5.50
CA TYR A 105 4.57 2.08 -4.21
C TYR A 105 6.00 1.58 -4.17
N LEU A 106 6.46 0.95 -5.24
CA LEU A 106 7.84 0.47 -5.36
C LEU A 106 8.84 1.64 -5.33
N ALA A 107 8.53 2.72 -6.04
CA ALA A 107 9.36 3.92 -6.06
C ALA A 107 9.47 4.54 -4.68
N MET A 108 8.36 4.61 -3.95
CA MET A 108 8.34 5.17 -2.61
C MET A 108 9.15 4.31 -1.64
N ALA A 109 9.00 2.98 -1.72
CA ALA A 109 9.77 2.06 -0.90
C ALA A 109 11.27 2.19 -1.19
N GLN A 110 11.65 2.28 -2.45
CA GLN A 110 13.06 2.45 -2.85
C GLN A 110 13.63 3.79 -2.39
N ASP A 111 12.91 4.88 -2.66
CA ASP A 111 13.36 6.23 -2.34
C ASP A 111 13.53 6.46 -0.84
N GLU A 112 12.64 5.90 -0.04
CA GLU A 112 12.66 6.07 1.42
C GLU A 112 13.39 4.95 2.16
N GLY A 113 13.85 3.91 1.44
CA GLY A 113 14.54 2.78 2.05
C GLY A 113 13.65 1.96 2.98
N LEU A 114 12.37 1.83 2.65
CA LEU A 114 11.39 1.14 3.47
C LEU A 114 10.97 -0.20 2.86
N PRO A 115 10.63 -1.20 3.70
CA PRO A 115 10.05 -2.43 3.19
C PRO A 115 8.64 -2.21 2.67
N LEU A 116 8.19 -3.08 1.77
CA LEU A 116 6.88 -3.03 1.12
C LEU A 116 6.05 -4.24 1.51
N LEU A 117 4.85 -3.99 2.01
CA LEU A 117 3.82 -5.03 2.19
C LEU A 117 2.87 -4.99 0.99
N THR A 118 2.83 -6.08 0.23
CA THR A 118 1.90 -6.25 -0.89
C THR A 118 1.47 -7.70 -1.00
N PHE A 119 0.24 -7.94 -1.40
CA PHE A 119 -0.29 -9.26 -1.75
C PHE A 119 -0.34 -9.49 -3.26
N ASP A 120 0.04 -8.50 -4.05
CA ASP A 120 0.11 -8.62 -5.50
C ASP A 120 1.34 -9.41 -5.90
N HIS A 121 1.11 -10.59 -6.51
CA HIS A 121 2.18 -11.50 -6.90
C HIS A 121 3.15 -10.86 -7.91
N GLU A 122 2.62 -10.13 -8.90
CA GLU A 122 3.44 -9.47 -9.91
C GLU A 122 4.32 -8.40 -9.30
N GLN A 123 3.77 -7.61 -8.38
CA GLN A 123 4.53 -6.56 -7.69
C GLN A 123 5.65 -7.16 -6.84
N ARG A 124 5.38 -8.27 -6.16
CA ARG A 124 6.40 -8.97 -5.37
C ARG A 124 7.50 -9.53 -6.26
N LEU A 125 7.11 -10.18 -7.35
CA LEU A 125 8.04 -10.82 -8.27
C LEU A 125 8.92 -9.80 -9.01
N ARG A 126 8.37 -8.64 -9.34
CA ARG A 126 9.02 -7.62 -10.17
C ARG A 126 9.54 -6.43 -9.38
N ALA A 127 9.61 -6.53 -8.05
CA ALA A 127 10.18 -5.47 -7.23
C ALA A 127 11.66 -5.27 -7.61
N PRO A 128 12.14 -4.01 -7.69
CA PRO A 128 13.56 -3.74 -7.93
C PRO A 128 14.42 -4.34 -6.83
N GLU A 129 15.68 -4.61 -7.14
CA GLU A 129 16.62 -5.25 -6.21
C GLU A 129 16.74 -4.51 -4.87
N GLY A 130 16.63 -3.18 -4.88
CA GLY A 130 16.73 -2.38 -3.66
C GLY A 130 15.47 -2.36 -2.78
N VAL A 131 14.38 -3.03 -3.19
CA VAL A 131 13.13 -3.04 -2.45
C VAL A 131 12.92 -4.40 -1.80
N GLN A 132 12.83 -4.40 -0.46
CA GLN A 132 12.47 -5.60 0.30
C GLN A 132 10.96 -5.72 0.42
N THR A 133 10.42 -6.88 0.06
CA THR A 133 9.01 -7.19 0.32
C THR A 133 8.87 -7.94 1.64
N ILE A 134 7.82 -7.61 2.39
CA ILE A 134 7.54 -8.26 3.67
C ILE A 134 7.12 -9.72 3.41
N PRO A 135 7.73 -10.70 4.09
CA PRO A 135 7.28 -12.10 3.99
C PRO A 135 5.84 -12.25 4.48
N LEU A 136 5.08 -13.13 3.81
CA LEU A 136 3.64 -13.31 4.11
C LEU A 136 3.37 -14.55 4.97
N ASP A 137 4.35 -15.38 5.24
CA ASP A 137 4.28 -16.58 6.07
C ASP A 137 4.58 -16.35 7.56
#